data_d831aa08265e8395945107e0cc5c731b
#
_entry.id   d831aa08265e8395945107e0cc5c731b
#
_cell.length_a   1.000
_cell.length_b   1.000
_cell.length_c   1.000
_cell.angle_alpha   90.00
_cell.angle_beta   90.00
_cell.angle_gamma   90.00
#
_symmetry.space_group_name_H-M   'P 1'
#
loop_
_entity.id
_entity.type
_entity.pdbx_description
1 polymer ?
#
loop_
_entity_poly.entity_id
_entity_poly.type
_entity_poly.pdbx_seq_one_letter_code
_entity_poly.pdbx_strand_id
1 'polypeptide(L)'
;MEKGLFFARIYYIILVYATERFFGKGLFQMNFDLQRAGVWKRISAAMFDYIMMAILAIGIATGLSAVFGYDGYVDRMTEYYRQYAEAYGIDLDITQEEFDALTQEEKDRYGEANLAMYADAEVVRTYNMMFQLAIAIVSVGLFLSHLILEFLIPLFLRNGQTLGKKIFGVAVMRCEGVKISGPVLFVRAILGKYTIETMIPAVLIAMILFGGLGVVGTVVLLGMLLLQIGLFCFTKNHYVIHELLSDTVSVDMASQRIFESREELIDYKKRIHAEEVANSSY
;
A
#
# COMPACT_ATOMS: atom_id res chain seq x y z
N MET A 1 -22.41 -13.85 -5.48
CA MET A 1 -21.56 -14.77 -6.24
C MET A 1 -20.77 -14.06 -7.36
N GLU A 2 -21.31 -13.03 -8.02
CA GLU A 2 -20.62 -12.31 -9.13
C GLU A 2 -19.41 -11.45 -8.71
N LYS A 3 -19.40 -10.88 -7.53
CA LYS A 3 -18.27 -10.04 -7.06
C LYS A 3 -16.95 -10.81 -6.82
N GLY A 4 -17.06 -12.10 -6.46
CA GLY A 4 -15.88 -12.97 -6.32
C GLY A 4 -15.23 -13.33 -7.67
N LEU A 5 -16.06 -13.44 -8.73
CA LEU A 5 -15.57 -13.72 -10.10
C LEU A 5 -14.80 -12.53 -10.69
N PHE A 6 -15.16 -11.30 -10.34
CA PHE A 6 -14.48 -10.10 -10.82
C PHE A 6 -13.04 -10.00 -10.27
N PHE A 7 -12.85 -10.23 -8.97
CA PHE A 7 -11.52 -10.25 -8.35
C PHE A 7 -10.69 -11.44 -8.83
N ALA A 8 -11.29 -12.62 -8.98
CA ALA A 8 -10.62 -13.79 -9.56
C ALA A 8 -10.20 -13.55 -11.03
N ARG A 9 -10.98 -12.83 -11.83
CA ARG A 9 -10.62 -12.45 -13.20
C ARG A 9 -9.46 -11.45 -13.25
N ILE A 10 -9.45 -10.44 -12.38
CA ILE A 10 -8.34 -9.50 -12.29
C ILE A 10 -7.06 -10.24 -11.85
N TYR A 11 -7.17 -11.10 -10.85
CA TYR A 11 -6.05 -11.92 -10.37
C TYR A 11 -5.54 -12.88 -11.46
N TYR A 12 -6.45 -13.51 -12.20
CA TYR A 12 -6.10 -14.37 -13.34
C TYR A 12 -5.42 -13.59 -14.47
N ILE A 13 -5.90 -12.40 -14.81
CA ILE A 13 -5.29 -11.52 -15.82
C ILE A 13 -3.89 -11.09 -15.36
N ILE A 14 -3.72 -10.69 -14.11
CA ILE A 14 -2.41 -10.33 -13.53
C ILE A 14 -1.48 -11.55 -13.53
N LEU A 15 -1.98 -12.71 -13.14
CA LEU A 15 -1.20 -13.96 -13.11
C LEU A 15 -0.82 -14.43 -14.52
N VAL A 16 -1.73 -14.40 -15.48
CA VAL A 16 -1.46 -14.77 -16.89
C VAL A 16 -0.50 -13.77 -17.52
N TYR A 17 -0.69 -12.47 -17.29
CA TYR A 17 0.23 -11.44 -17.79
C TYR A 17 1.63 -11.56 -17.15
N ALA A 18 1.69 -11.89 -15.87
CA ALA A 18 2.93 -12.19 -15.17
C ALA A 18 3.57 -13.50 -15.70
N THR A 19 2.81 -14.57 -15.91
CA THR A 19 3.34 -15.84 -16.40
C THR A 19 3.76 -15.79 -17.85
N GLU A 20 3.00 -15.18 -18.77
CA GLU A 20 3.43 -14.97 -20.15
C GLU A 20 4.71 -14.14 -20.23
N ARG A 21 4.86 -13.17 -19.36
CA ARG A 21 6.06 -12.34 -19.23
C ARG A 21 7.22 -13.08 -18.53
N PHE A 22 6.94 -14.03 -17.63
CA PHE A 22 7.93 -14.85 -16.94
C PHE A 22 8.45 -16.01 -17.79
N PHE A 23 7.59 -16.65 -18.59
CA PHE A 23 7.90 -17.84 -19.38
C PHE A 23 7.91 -17.60 -20.89
N GLY A 24 7.39 -16.48 -21.36
CA GLY A 24 7.45 -16.07 -22.76
C GLY A 24 8.89 -15.75 -23.18
N LYS A 25 9.36 -16.44 -24.20
CA LYS A 25 10.67 -16.22 -24.82
C LYS A 25 10.90 -14.72 -25.03
N GLY A 26 11.91 -14.15 -24.38
CA GLY A 26 12.43 -12.84 -24.69
C GLY A 26 11.94 -11.72 -23.78
N LEU A 27 11.98 -11.90 -22.46
CA LEU A 27 12.10 -10.76 -21.57
C LEU A 27 13.36 -9.98 -21.97
N PHE A 28 13.12 -8.92 -22.74
CA PHE A 28 14.04 -7.85 -23.05
C PHE A 28 15.51 -8.24 -22.87
N GLN A 29 16.14 -8.73 -23.93
CA GLN A 29 17.58 -8.58 -24.09
C GLN A 29 17.86 -7.08 -24.13
N MET A 30 18.00 -6.48 -22.94
CA MET A 30 18.55 -5.15 -22.84
C MET A 30 20.00 -5.26 -23.32
N ASN A 31 20.28 -4.76 -24.52
CA ASN A 31 21.61 -4.75 -25.12
C ASN A 31 22.54 -3.72 -24.45
N PHE A 32 22.26 -3.31 -23.22
CA PHE A 32 23.18 -2.53 -22.39
C PHE A 32 23.09 -2.99 -20.95
N ASP A 33 24.19 -2.83 -20.23
CA ASP A 33 24.37 -3.33 -18.88
C ASP A 33 23.45 -2.59 -17.91
N LEU A 34 22.48 -3.33 -17.29
CA LEU A 34 21.53 -2.78 -16.35
C LEU A 34 22.18 -2.68 -14.97
N GLN A 35 22.48 -1.46 -14.54
CA GLN A 35 23.04 -1.16 -13.23
C GLN A 35 21.91 -1.06 -12.19
N ARG A 36 21.61 -2.19 -11.53
CA ARG A 36 20.53 -2.27 -10.54
C ARG A 36 20.91 -1.61 -9.24
N ALA A 37 19.93 -0.98 -8.60
CA ALA A 37 20.12 -0.51 -7.23
C ALA A 37 20.31 -1.71 -6.30
N GLY A 38 21.32 -1.65 -5.46
CA GLY A 38 21.58 -2.67 -4.45
C GLY A 38 20.38 -2.89 -3.53
N VAL A 39 20.17 -4.13 -3.09
CA VAL A 39 19.02 -4.54 -2.25
C VAL A 39 18.91 -3.66 -1.01
N TRP A 40 20.00 -3.40 -0.31
CA TRP A 40 20.01 -2.55 0.88
C TRP A 40 19.61 -1.10 0.58
N LYS A 41 20.09 -0.50 -0.52
CA LYS A 41 19.64 0.84 -0.94
C LYS A 41 18.13 0.88 -1.17
N ARG A 42 17.57 -0.16 -1.79
CA ARG A 42 16.12 -0.27 -2.06
C ARG A 42 15.30 -0.42 -0.77
N ILE A 43 15.75 -1.29 0.14
CA ILE A 43 15.09 -1.50 1.44
C ILE A 43 15.15 -0.21 2.27
N SER A 44 16.31 0.42 2.41
CA SER A 44 16.44 1.67 3.17
C SER A 44 15.59 2.79 2.58
N ALA A 45 15.56 2.93 1.24
CA ALA A 45 14.70 3.89 0.57
C ALA A 45 13.21 3.63 0.86
N ALA A 46 12.78 2.36 0.77
CA ALA A 46 11.39 1.97 1.05
C ALA A 46 11.02 2.21 2.52
N MET A 47 11.88 1.86 3.47
CA MET A 47 11.64 2.13 4.90
C MET A 47 11.46 3.62 5.18
N PHE A 48 12.33 4.45 4.61
CA PHE A 48 12.23 5.91 4.75
C PHE A 48 10.91 6.42 4.14
N ASP A 49 10.55 5.97 2.94
CA ASP A 49 9.30 6.36 2.28
C ASP A 49 8.07 5.93 3.11
N TYR A 50 8.06 4.73 3.72
CA TYR A 50 6.97 4.28 4.59
C TYR A 50 6.85 5.10 5.87
N ILE A 51 7.97 5.50 6.50
CA ILE A 51 7.96 6.38 7.67
C ILE A 51 7.36 7.74 7.30
N MET A 52 7.82 8.34 6.20
CA MET A 52 7.29 9.62 5.71
C MET A 52 5.80 9.53 5.36
N MET A 53 5.39 8.40 4.79
CA MET A 53 4.00 8.13 4.44
C MET A 53 3.12 8.04 5.70
N ALA A 54 3.58 7.33 6.73
CA ALA A 54 2.86 7.22 8.00
C ALA A 54 2.69 8.59 8.67
N ILE A 55 3.77 9.39 8.74
CA ILE A 55 3.72 10.75 9.29
C ILE A 55 2.72 11.63 8.52
N LEU A 56 2.78 11.61 7.20
CA LEU A 56 1.89 12.42 6.38
C LEU A 56 0.44 11.93 6.48
N ALA A 57 0.21 10.61 6.47
CA ALA A 57 -1.13 10.03 6.60
C ALA A 57 -1.77 10.38 7.95
N ILE A 58 -1.01 10.31 9.05
CA ILE A 58 -1.47 10.73 10.39
C ILE A 58 -1.80 12.23 10.38
N GLY A 59 -0.92 13.06 9.85
CA GLY A 59 -1.17 14.51 9.78
C GLY A 59 -2.43 14.86 8.98
N ILE A 60 -2.63 14.22 7.82
CA ILE A 60 -3.85 14.41 7.01
C ILE A 60 -5.08 13.88 7.76
N ALA A 61 -5.01 12.69 8.37
CA ALA A 61 -6.10 12.10 9.13
C ALA A 61 -6.52 12.99 10.31
N THR A 62 -5.56 13.55 11.05
CA THR A 62 -5.82 14.50 12.13
C THR A 62 -6.52 15.78 11.61
N GLY A 63 -6.05 16.31 10.47
CA GLY A 63 -6.71 17.45 9.84
C GLY A 63 -8.14 17.15 9.39
N LEU A 64 -8.37 15.98 8.79
CA LEU A 64 -9.70 15.51 8.39
C LEU A 64 -10.61 15.26 9.60
N SER A 65 -10.08 14.69 10.70
CA SER A 65 -10.81 14.51 11.97
C SER A 65 -11.40 15.82 12.45
N ALA A 66 -10.57 16.86 12.49
CA ALA A 66 -11.01 18.19 12.90
C ALA A 66 -12.06 18.80 11.94
N VAL A 67 -11.86 18.66 10.61
CA VAL A 67 -12.80 19.19 9.60
C VAL A 67 -14.15 18.49 9.67
N PHE A 68 -14.18 17.16 9.87
CA PHE A 68 -15.41 16.38 9.90
C PHE A 68 -16.04 16.29 11.31
N GLY A 69 -15.43 16.91 12.32
CA GLY A 69 -15.95 16.91 13.68
C GLY A 69 -16.00 15.52 14.32
N TYR A 70 -15.02 14.66 14.03
CA TYR A 70 -14.94 13.29 14.54
C TYR A 70 -14.94 13.26 16.07
N ASP A 71 -14.22 14.19 16.71
CA ASP A 71 -14.10 14.27 18.18
C ASP A 71 -15.47 14.46 18.85
N GLY A 72 -16.39 15.20 18.21
CA GLY A 72 -17.75 15.36 18.73
C GLY A 72 -18.59 14.06 18.73
N TYR A 73 -18.24 13.07 17.90
CA TYR A 73 -18.86 11.74 17.98
C TYR A 73 -18.21 10.88 19.07
N VAL A 74 -16.89 11.03 19.26
CA VAL A 74 -16.17 10.36 20.36
C VAL A 74 -16.68 10.85 21.71
N ASP A 75 -16.82 12.18 21.88
CA ASP A 75 -17.34 12.78 23.11
C ASP A 75 -18.76 12.29 23.42
N ARG A 76 -19.64 12.21 22.41
CA ARG A 76 -20.99 11.68 22.58
C ARG A 76 -21.00 10.19 22.97
N MET A 77 -20.15 9.38 22.36
CA MET A 77 -20.03 7.99 22.72
C MET A 77 -19.54 7.82 24.16
N THR A 78 -18.54 8.62 24.57
CA THR A 78 -18.03 8.64 25.96
C THR A 78 -19.13 9.01 26.94
N GLU A 79 -19.96 10.00 26.57
CA GLU A 79 -21.09 10.41 27.40
C GLU A 79 -22.16 9.29 27.53
N TYR A 80 -22.47 8.57 26.44
CA TYR A 80 -23.37 7.41 26.51
C TYR A 80 -22.80 6.31 27.41
N TYR A 81 -21.51 5.98 27.27
CA TYR A 81 -20.86 5.00 28.16
C TYR A 81 -20.99 5.42 29.62
N ARG A 82 -20.74 6.70 29.94
CA ARG A 82 -20.88 7.20 31.32
C ARG A 82 -22.31 7.10 31.83
N GLN A 83 -23.32 7.47 31.02
CA GLN A 83 -24.73 7.41 31.40
C GLN A 83 -25.18 5.96 31.70
N TYR A 84 -24.78 5.00 30.86
CA TYR A 84 -25.10 3.60 31.08
C TYR A 84 -24.33 3.01 32.26
N ALA A 85 -23.07 3.39 32.47
CA ALA A 85 -22.30 3.01 33.64
C ALA A 85 -22.97 3.44 34.94
N GLU A 86 -23.38 4.70 35.01
CA GLU A 86 -24.11 5.25 36.15
C GLU A 86 -25.48 4.58 36.36
N ALA A 87 -26.26 4.35 35.30
CA ALA A 87 -27.58 3.77 35.36
C ALA A 87 -27.56 2.30 35.86
N TYR A 88 -26.54 1.54 35.50
CA TYR A 88 -26.41 0.12 35.90
C TYR A 88 -25.46 -0.09 37.08
N GLY A 89 -24.83 0.98 37.58
CA GLY A 89 -23.87 0.90 38.70
C GLY A 89 -22.66 0.03 38.39
N ILE A 90 -22.14 0.14 37.17
CA ILE A 90 -20.94 -0.55 36.66
C ILE A 90 -19.80 0.42 36.43
N ASP A 91 -18.56 -0.06 36.50
CA ASP A 91 -17.37 0.67 36.12
C ASP A 91 -16.89 0.17 34.74
N LEU A 92 -16.73 1.05 33.76
CA LEU A 92 -16.29 0.69 32.42
C LEU A 92 -14.76 0.73 32.23
N ASP A 93 -14.04 1.25 33.23
CA ASP A 93 -12.58 1.36 33.24
C ASP A 93 -11.88 0.19 33.95
N ILE A 94 -12.52 -0.97 34.01
CA ILE A 94 -11.94 -2.17 34.62
C ILE A 94 -11.10 -2.97 33.63
N THR A 95 -10.03 -3.58 34.12
CA THR A 95 -9.22 -4.53 33.38
C THR A 95 -9.94 -5.87 33.17
N GLN A 96 -9.45 -6.69 32.22
CA GLN A 96 -9.99 -8.03 32.01
C GLN A 96 -9.87 -8.90 33.28
N GLU A 97 -8.78 -8.76 34.07
CA GLU A 97 -8.56 -9.48 35.31
C GLU A 97 -9.58 -9.08 36.38
N GLU A 98 -9.85 -7.78 36.49
CA GLU A 98 -10.88 -7.26 37.41
C GLU A 98 -12.28 -7.73 37.00
N PHE A 99 -12.60 -7.70 35.69
CA PHE A 99 -13.86 -8.21 35.17
C PHE A 99 -14.03 -9.71 35.48
N ASP A 100 -12.96 -10.51 35.27
CA ASP A 100 -13.01 -11.95 35.52
C ASP A 100 -13.22 -12.29 37.03
N ALA A 101 -12.77 -11.40 37.92
CA ALA A 101 -12.92 -11.52 39.36
C ALA A 101 -14.31 -11.11 39.89
N LEU A 102 -15.14 -10.45 39.05
CA LEU A 102 -16.50 -10.07 39.44
C LEU A 102 -17.39 -11.27 39.75
N THR A 103 -18.36 -11.05 40.62
CA THR A 103 -19.44 -12.02 40.87
C THR A 103 -20.34 -12.19 39.64
N GLN A 104 -21.09 -13.29 39.57
CA GLN A 104 -21.99 -13.52 38.45
C GLN A 104 -23.06 -12.41 38.33
N GLU A 105 -23.59 -11.93 39.47
CA GLU A 105 -24.57 -10.85 39.50
C GLU A 105 -23.99 -9.52 38.93
N GLU A 106 -22.74 -9.23 39.25
CA GLU A 106 -22.05 -8.07 38.66
C GLU A 106 -21.84 -8.24 37.16
N LYS A 107 -21.39 -9.41 36.68
CA LYS A 107 -21.25 -9.72 35.24
C LYS A 107 -22.59 -9.62 34.51
N ASP A 108 -23.69 -10.06 35.13
CA ASP A 108 -25.03 -9.96 34.53
C ASP A 108 -25.43 -8.48 34.34
N ARG A 109 -25.09 -7.59 35.30
CA ARG A 109 -25.31 -6.13 35.15
C ARG A 109 -24.55 -5.52 33.96
N TYR A 110 -23.30 -5.95 33.73
CA TYR A 110 -22.57 -5.53 32.52
C TYR A 110 -23.25 -6.02 31.23
N GLY A 111 -23.77 -7.26 31.26
CA GLY A 111 -24.53 -7.84 30.16
C GLY A 111 -25.81 -7.05 29.86
N GLU A 112 -26.58 -6.71 30.91
CA GLU A 112 -27.80 -5.90 30.78
C GLU A 112 -27.51 -4.49 30.27
N ALA A 113 -26.47 -3.81 30.78
CA ALA A 113 -26.05 -2.50 30.31
C ALA A 113 -25.66 -2.51 28.82
N ASN A 114 -24.88 -3.50 28.39
CA ASN A 114 -24.52 -3.68 27.00
C ASN A 114 -25.76 -3.92 26.11
N LEU A 115 -26.66 -4.80 26.49
CA LEU A 115 -27.90 -5.06 25.75
C LEU A 115 -28.77 -3.81 25.63
N ALA A 116 -28.89 -3.02 26.69
CA ALA A 116 -29.63 -1.78 26.69
C ALA A 116 -28.98 -0.75 25.76
N MET A 117 -27.65 -0.63 25.80
CA MET A 117 -26.88 0.24 24.90
C MET A 117 -27.05 -0.12 23.43
N TYR A 118 -26.99 -1.41 23.09
CA TYR A 118 -27.22 -1.90 21.73
C TYR A 118 -28.68 -1.78 21.25
N ALA A 119 -29.63 -1.70 22.18
CA ALA A 119 -31.03 -1.45 21.85
C ALA A 119 -31.36 0.04 21.68
N ASP A 120 -30.49 0.93 22.15
CA ASP A 120 -30.66 2.39 21.99
C ASP A 120 -30.30 2.85 20.58
N ALA A 121 -31.30 3.31 19.84
CA ALA A 121 -31.12 3.73 18.45
C ALA A 121 -30.15 4.92 18.28
N GLU A 122 -30.08 5.83 19.27
CA GLU A 122 -29.18 6.98 19.21
C GLU A 122 -27.73 6.57 19.47
N VAL A 123 -27.49 5.65 20.40
CA VAL A 123 -26.17 5.06 20.65
C VAL A 123 -25.66 4.34 19.41
N VAL A 124 -26.48 3.45 18.85
CA VAL A 124 -26.13 2.68 17.63
C VAL A 124 -25.86 3.60 16.44
N ARG A 125 -26.67 4.64 16.27
CA ARG A 125 -26.48 5.64 15.21
C ARG A 125 -25.15 6.39 15.39
N THR A 126 -24.86 6.85 16.61
CA THR A 126 -23.62 7.59 16.93
C THR A 126 -22.40 6.71 16.70
N TYR A 127 -22.42 5.46 17.19
CA TYR A 127 -21.37 4.47 16.96
C TYR A 127 -21.12 4.22 15.46
N ASN A 128 -22.19 3.97 14.70
CA ASN A 128 -22.07 3.73 13.27
C ASN A 128 -21.50 4.93 12.51
N MET A 129 -21.89 6.16 12.86
CA MET A 129 -21.34 7.38 12.27
C MET A 129 -19.87 7.55 12.62
N MET A 130 -19.51 7.36 13.90
CA MET A 130 -18.12 7.41 14.35
C MET A 130 -17.25 6.39 13.59
N PHE A 131 -17.71 5.14 13.49
CA PHE A 131 -16.99 4.08 12.81
C PHE A 131 -16.81 4.32 11.31
N GLN A 132 -17.90 4.73 10.60
CA GLN A 132 -17.85 5.06 9.18
C GLN A 132 -16.91 6.24 8.90
N LEU A 133 -16.98 7.25 9.77
CA LEU A 133 -16.13 8.44 9.64
C LEU A 133 -14.66 8.11 9.90
N ALA A 134 -14.35 7.26 10.88
CA ALA A 134 -12.99 6.78 11.14
C ALA A 134 -12.41 6.06 9.92
N ILE A 135 -13.18 5.13 9.33
CA ILE A 135 -12.76 4.42 8.11
C ILE A 135 -12.53 5.39 6.96
N ALA A 136 -13.43 6.35 6.75
CA ALA A 136 -13.31 7.35 5.69
C ALA A 136 -12.07 8.21 5.87
N ILE A 137 -11.84 8.75 7.07
CA ILE A 137 -10.68 9.58 7.41
C ILE A 137 -9.37 8.83 7.17
N VAL A 138 -9.25 7.60 7.67
CA VAL A 138 -8.05 6.77 7.50
C VAL A 138 -7.82 6.44 6.01
N SER A 139 -8.87 6.04 5.30
CA SER A 139 -8.77 5.68 3.88
C SER A 139 -8.35 6.88 3.01
N VAL A 140 -8.95 8.03 3.24
CA VAL A 140 -8.61 9.27 2.51
C VAL A 140 -7.22 9.75 2.89
N GLY A 141 -6.85 9.69 4.17
CA GLY A 141 -5.51 10.04 4.64
C GLY A 141 -4.42 9.19 4.00
N LEU A 142 -4.61 7.88 3.94
CA LEU A 142 -3.71 6.95 3.26
C LEU A 142 -3.65 7.21 1.75
N PHE A 143 -4.78 7.44 1.11
CA PHE A 143 -4.82 7.74 -0.33
C PHE A 143 -4.06 9.03 -0.67
N LEU A 144 -4.33 10.11 0.06
CA LEU A 144 -3.69 11.39 -0.19
C LEU A 144 -2.18 11.34 0.10
N SER A 145 -1.74 10.61 1.13
CA SER A 145 -0.31 10.44 1.42
C SER A 145 0.40 9.67 0.29
N HIS A 146 -0.20 8.59 -0.24
CA HIS A 146 0.34 7.89 -1.41
C HIS A 146 0.36 8.78 -2.66
N LEU A 147 -0.73 9.51 -2.91
CA LEU A 147 -0.82 10.41 -4.05
C LEU A 147 0.29 11.48 -4.01
N ILE A 148 0.55 12.03 -2.84
CA ILE A 148 1.59 13.06 -2.68
C ILE A 148 2.98 12.45 -2.79
N LEU A 149 3.30 11.43 -1.98
CA LEU A 149 4.68 10.94 -1.82
C LEU A 149 5.11 10.00 -2.95
N GLU A 150 4.21 9.19 -3.50
CA GLU A 150 4.54 8.17 -4.49
C GLU A 150 4.19 8.57 -5.93
N PHE A 151 3.35 9.59 -6.11
CA PHE A 151 2.98 10.06 -7.44
C PHE A 151 3.41 11.51 -7.69
N LEU A 152 2.92 12.48 -6.90
CA LEU A 152 3.20 13.91 -7.17
C LEU A 152 4.69 14.25 -7.00
N ILE A 153 5.30 13.86 -5.88
CA ILE A 153 6.74 14.12 -5.66
C ILE A 153 7.62 13.50 -6.75
N PRO A 154 7.49 12.21 -7.11
CA PRO A 154 8.23 11.63 -8.22
C PRO A 154 7.96 12.28 -9.58
N LEU A 155 6.73 12.76 -9.81
CA LEU A 155 6.38 13.49 -11.03
C LEU A 155 7.15 14.81 -11.13
N PHE A 156 7.23 15.56 -10.03
CA PHE A 156 8.00 16.83 -9.96
C PHE A 156 9.51 16.61 -10.05
N LEU A 157 10.03 15.56 -9.43
CA LEU A 157 11.46 15.22 -9.46
C LEU A 157 11.92 14.68 -10.84
N ARG A 158 11.00 14.39 -11.74
CA ARG A 158 11.21 13.92 -13.13
C ARG A 158 11.98 12.61 -13.30
N ASN A 159 12.53 12.03 -12.25
CA ASN A 159 13.32 10.78 -12.29
C ASN A 159 12.57 9.59 -11.70
N GLY A 160 11.25 9.71 -11.45
CA GLY A 160 10.46 8.68 -10.80
C GLY A 160 10.91 8.40 -9.35
N GLN A 161 11.66 9.32 -8.73
CA GLN A 161 12.23 9.15 -7.42
C GLN A 161 11.27 9.65 -6.34
N THR A 162 10.97 8.80 -5.37
CA THR A 162 10.43 9.22 -4.07
C THR A 162 11.51 9.91 -3.24
N LEU A 163 11.14 10.48 -2.09
CA LEU A 163 12.11 11.13 -1.20
C LEU A 163 13.20 10.15 -0.74
N GLY A 164 12.81 8.96 -0.28
CA GLY A 164 13.75 7.94 0.15
C GLY A 164 14.64 7.47 -1.01
N LYS A 165 14.08 7.23 -2.19
CA LYS A 165 14.89 6.86 -3.36
C LYS A 165 15.90 7.93 -3.74
N LYS A 166 15.55 9.21 -3.63
CA LYS A 166 16.46 10.32 -3.87
C LYS A 166 17.61 10.34 -2.88
N ILE A 167 17.33 10.14 -1.57
CA ILE A 167 18.35 10.10 -0.51
C ILE A 167 19.32 8.93 -0.72
N PHE A 168 18.83 7.74 -1.07
CA PHE A 168 19.64 6.53 -1.23
C PHE A 168 20.20 6.33 -2.66
N GLY A 169 20.06 7.32 -3.55
CA GLY A 169 20.61 7.24 -4.91
C GLY A 169 19.95 6.18 -5.79
N VAL A 170 18.66 5.90 -5.58
CA VAL A 170 17.86 4.98 -6.38
C VAL A 170 17.03 5.78 -7.38
N ALA A 171 17.09 5.44 -8.66
CA ALA A 171 16.20 5.98 -9.68
C ALA A 171 15.22 4.91 -10.19
N VAL A 172 14.15 5.33 -10.83
CA VAL A 172 13.18 4.45 -11.49
C VAL A 172 13.12 4.79 -12.96
N MET A 173 13.26 3.76 -13.80
CA MET A 173 13.13 3.90 -15.24
C MET A 173 12.24 2.80 -15.81
N ARG A 174 11.83 2.94 -17.06
CA ARG A 174 11.20 1.83 -17.80
C ARG A 174 12.23 0.72 -18.06
N CYS A 175 11.76 -0.51 -18.14
CA CYS A 175 12.64 -1.65 -18.47
C CYS A 175 13.37 -1.47 -19.81
N GLU A 176 12.87 -0.63 -20.70
CA GLU A 176 13.52 -0.27 -21.98
C GLU A 176 14.73 0.69 -21.82
N GLY A 177 15.00 1.22 -20.62
CA GLY A 177 16.11 2.15 -20.37
C GLY A 177 15.76 3.63 -20.52
N VAL A 178 14.49 3.95 -20.74
CA VAL A 178 14.01 5.33 -20.86
C VAL A 178 13.34 5.81 -19.58
N LYS A 179 13.26 7.11 -19.43
CA LYS A 179 12.62 7.81 -18.33
C LYS A 179 11.15 7.39 -18.16
N ILE A 180 10.70 7.33 -16.93
CA ILE A 180 9.31 7.02 -16.59
C ILE A 180 8.39 8.18 -16.98
N SER A 181 7.28 7.88 -17.65
CA SER A 181 6.24 8.86 -17.99
C SER A 181 5.19 8.97 -16.87
N GLY A 182 4.46 10.10 -16.83
CA GLY A 182 3.40 10.34 -15.85
C GLY A 182 2.35 9.23 -15.76
N PRO A 183 1.77 8.74 -16.87
CA PRO A 183 0.81 7.62 -16.84
C PRO A 183 1.41 6.33 -16.26
N VAL A 184 2.64 5.99 -16.60
CA VAL A 184 3.32 4.80 -16.06
C VAL A 184 3.59 4.96 -14.56
N LEU A 185 3.98 6.16 -14.14
CA LEU A 185 4.16 6.50 -12.73
C LEU A 185 2.83 6.39 -11.96
N PHE A 186 1.72 6.83 -12.54
CA PHE A 186 0.39 6.68 -11.96
C PHE A 186 0.01 5.20 -11.76
N VAL A 187 0.20 4.36 -12.79
CA VAL A 187 -0.04 2.92 -12.68
C VAL A 187 0.83 2.31 -11.57
N ARG A 188 2.11 2.68 -11.50
CA ARG A 188 3.02 2.21 -10.47
C ARG A 188 2.58 2.62 -9.05
N ALA A 189 2.29 3.90 -8.85
CA ALA A 189 2.00 4.47 -7.53
C ALA A 189 0.59 4.11 -7.05
N ILE A 190 -0.42 4.31 -7.90
CA ILE A 190 -1.83 4.18 -7.48
C ILE A 190 -2.33 2.76 -7.66
N LEU A 191 -2.20 2.17 -8.85
CA LEU A 191 -2.70 0.80 -9.05
C LEU A 191 -1.80 -0.23 -8.37
N GLY A 192 -0.48 -0.09 -8.49
CA GLY A 192 0.48 -1.03 -7.90
C GLY A 192 0.59 -0.88 -6.40
N LYS A 193 1.23 0.18 -5.94
CA LYS A 193 1.53 0.36 -4.50
C LYS A 193 0.29 0.60 -3.65
N TYR A 194 -0.52 1.61 -4.00
CA TYR A 194 -1.68 1.94 -3.18
C TYR A 194 -2.75 0.86 -3.22
N THR A 195 -3.22 0.47 -4.41
CA THR A 195 -4.36 -0.46 -4.50
C THR A 195 -3.95 -1.88 -4.15
N ILE A 196 -2.93 -2.44 -4.84
CA ILE A 196 -2.60 -3.86 -4.71
C ILE A 196 -1.77 -4.14 -3.46
N GLU A 197 -0.74 -3.33 -3.18
CA GLU A 197 0.21 -3.62 -2.09
C GLU A 197 -0.22 -3.03 -0.74
N THR A 198 -1.16 -2.06 -0.71
CA THR A 198 -1.62 -1.42 0.53
C THR A 198 -3.10 -1.68 0.81
N MET A 199 -4.01 -1.27 -0.09
CA MET A 199 -5.45 -1.32 0.19
C MET A 199 -6.01 -2.73 0.22
N ILE A 200 -5.65 -3.59 -0.72
CA ILE A 200 -6.15 -4.97 -0.72
C ILE A 200 -5.72 -5.70 0.55
N PRO A 201 -4.43 -5.73 0.97
CA PRO A 201 -4.03 -6.30 2.24
C PRO A 201 -4.71 -5.66 3.45
N ALA A 202 -4.84 -4.34 3.49
CA ALA A 202 -5.49 -3.64 4.60
C ALA A 202 -6.98 -4.04 4.75
N VAL A 203 -7.72 -4.11 3.64
CA VAL A 203 -9.12 -4.56 3.64
C VAL A 203 -9.23 -6.03 4.04
N LEU A 204 -8.34 -6.90 3.55
CA LEU A 204 -8.32 -8.31 3.94
C LEU A 204 -8.05 -8.47 5.45
N ILE A 205 -7.09 -7.73 6.01
CA ILE A 205 -6.79 -7.74 7.44
C ILE A 205 -8.03 -7.27 8.23
N ALA A 206 -8.65 -6.17 7.83
CA ALA A 206 -9.86 -5.68 8.48
C ALA A 206 -10.98 -6.73 8.43
N MET A 207 -11.23 -7.35 7.27
CA MET A 207 -12.25 -8.40 7.13
C MET A 207 -11.94 -9.67 7.96
N ILE A 208 -10.67 -10.00 8.15
CA ILE A 208 -10.26 -11.10 9.04
C ILE A 208 -10.56 -10.73 10.50
N LEU A 209 -10.17 -9.53 10.94
CA LEU A 209 -10.37 -9.06 12.31
C LEU A 209 -11.86 -8.96 12.68
N PHE A 210 -12.71 -8.56 11.74
CA PHE A 210 -14.16 -8.47 11.94
C PHE A 210 -14.91 -9.77 11.60
N GLY A 211 -14.21 -10.88 11.40
CA GLY A 211 -14.81 -12.20 11.19
C GLY A 211 -15.44 -12.43 9.80
N GLY A 212 -15.26 -11.50 8.85
CA GLY A 212 -15.93 -11.54 7.56
C GLY A 212 -15.38 -12.57 6.57
N LEU A 213 -14.08 -12.93 6.64
CA LEU A 213 -13.43 -13.84 5.70
C LEU A 213 -12.73 -15.05 6.33
N GLY A 214 -12.48 -15.03 7.63
CA GLY A 214 -11.87 -16.14 8.38
C GLY A 214 -10.62 -16.71 7.69
N VAL A 215 -10.58 -18.04 7.57
CA VAL A 215 -9.45 -18.79 6.98
C VAL A 215 -9.18 -18.39 5.52
N VAL A 216 -10.20 -18.13 4.72
CA VAL A 216 -10.05 -17.79 3.30
C VAL A 216 -9.28 -16.47 3.14
N GLY A 217 -9.63 -15.44 3.91
CA GLY A 217 -8.91 -14.16 3.88
C GLY A 217 -7.45 -14.31 4.29
N THR A 218 -7.18 -15.11 5.31
CA THR A 218 -5.82 -15.41 5.79
C THR A 218 -4.99 -16.11 4.69
N VAL A 219 -5.54 -17.10 4.01
CA VAL A 219 -4.86 -17.81 2.92
C VAL A 219 -4.53 -16.87 1.75
N VAL A 220 -5.47 -15.99 1.37
CA VAL A 220 -5.25 -15.01 0.29
C VAL A 220 -4.16 -14.01 0.69
N LEU A 221 -4.20 -13.48 1.93
CA LEU A 221 -3.20 -12.54 2.43
C LEU A 221 -1.80 -13.15 2.47
N LEU A 222 -1.67 -14.38 2.96
CA LEU A 222 -0.40 -15.12 2.96
C LEU A 222 0.08 -15.41 1.54
N GLY A 223 -0.82 -15.76 0.62
CA GLY A 223 -0.50 -15.96 -0.80
C GLY A 223 0.06 -14.70 -1.45
N MET A 224 -0.51 -13.53 -1.18
CA MET A 224 0.01 -12.25 -1.66
C MET A 224 1.40 -11.93 -1.09
N LEU A 225 1.60 -12.17 0.20
CA LEU A 225 2.89 -11.96 0.86
C LEU A 225 3.97 -12.90 0.28
N LEU A 226 3.65 -14.18 0.13
CA LEU A 226 4.57 -15.17 -0.47
C LEU A 226 4.88 -14.83 -1.93
N LEU A 227 3.90 -14.37 -2.70
CA LEU A 227 4.13 -13.91 -4.07
C LEU A 227 5.11 -12.73 -4.10
N GLN A 228 4.91 -11.73 -3.25
CA GLN A 228 5.80 -10.55 -3.16
C GLN A 228 7.24 -10.95 -2.80
N ILE A 229 7.40 -11.80 -1.78
CA ILE A 229 8.71 -12.33 -1.36
C ILE A 229 9.33 -13.18 -2.49
N GLY A 230 8.53 -14.04 -3.13
CA GLY A 230 8.98 -14.88 -4.24
C GLY A 230 9.47 -14.04 -5.42
N LEU A 231 8.72 -13.04 -5.83
CA LEU A 231 9.13 -12.11 -6.88
C LEU A 231 10.44 -11.40 -6.53
N PHE A 232 10.57 -10.92 -5.31
CA PHE A 232 11.77 -10.23 -4.86
C PHE A 232 12.99 -11.15 -4.77
N CYS A 233 12.85 -12.37 -4.24
CA CYS A 233 13.97 -13.29 -4.02
C CYS A 233 14.38 -14.05 -5.29
N PHE A 234 13.43 -14.51 -6.11
CA PHE A 234 13.68 -15.45 -7.21
C PHE A 234 13.76 -14.79 -8.59
N THR A 235 13.30 -13.53 -8.74
CA THR A 235 13.45 -12.87 -10.04
C THR A 235 14.84 -12.26 -10.20
N LYS A 236 15.36 -12.34 -11.43
CA LYS A 236 16.69 -11.84 -11.79
C LYS A 236 16.87 -10.35 -11.47
N ASN A 237 15.76 -9.58 -11.43
CA ASN A 237 15.73 -8.14 -11.21
C ASN A 237 15.21 -7.74 -9.83
N HIS A 238 14.93 -8.71 -8.95
CA HIS A 238 14.32 -8.46 -7.63
C HIS A 238 13.05 -7.60 -7.77
N TYR A 239 12.17 -7.99 -8.69
CA TYR A 239 10.93 -7.26 -8.95
C TYR A 239 9.99 -7.35 -7.76
N VAL A 240 9.20 -6.31 -7.60
CA VAL A 240 8.01 -6.26 -6.74
C VAL A 240 6.77 -6.06 -7.62
N ILE A 241 5.58 -6.31 -7.09
CA ILE A 241 4.33 -6.34 -7.88
C ILE A 241 4.13 -5.04 -8.67
N HIS A 242 4.31 -3.88 -8.03
CA HIS A 242 4.14 -2.60 -8.70
C HIS A 242 5.17 -2.33 -9.82
N GLU A 243 6.37 -2.90 -9.72
CA GLU A 243 7.39 -2.79 -10.78
C GLU A 243 7.00 -3.62 -12.01
N LEU A 244 6.48 -4.84 -11.79
CA LEU A 244 5.96 -5.68 -12.86
C LEU A 244 4.76 -5.04 -13.56
N LEU A 245 3.80 -4.53 -12.78
CA LEU A 245 2.58 -3.94 -13.31
C LEU A 245 2.85 -2.72 -14.19
N SER A 246 3.85 -1.92 -13.82
CA SER A 246 4.20 -0.68 -14.51
C SER A 246 5.32 -0.80 -15.54
N ASP A 247 5.90 -1.99 -15.72
CA ASP A 247 7.06 -2.21 -16.60
C ASP A 247 8.25 -1.30 -16.28
N THR A 248 8.59 -1.24 -15.00
CA THR A 248 9.65 -0.37 -14.49
C THR A 248 10.67 -1.16 -13.69
N VAL A 249 11.85 -0.59 -13.52
CA VAL A 249 12.94 -1.17 -12.75
C VAL A 249 13.61 -0.10 -11.89
N SER A 250 14.02 -0.49 -10.68
CA SER A 250 14.78 0.36 -9.76
C SER A 250 16.28 0.20 -10.02
N VAL A 251 16.96 1.30 -10.38
CA VAL A 251 18.36 1.33 -10.80
C VAL A 251 19.21 2.21 -9.90
N ASP A 252 20.53 1.99 -9.91
CA ASP A 252 21.48 2.86 -9.24
C ASP A 252 21.65 4.15 -10.06
N MET A 253 21.36 5.28 -9.44
CA MET A 253 21.36 6.57 -10.15
C MET A 253 22.77 7.02 -10.54
N ALA A 254 23.80 6.58 -9.81
CA ALA A 254 25.17 7.03 -10.05
C ALA A 254 25.81 6.33 -11.25
N SER A 255 25.43 5.08 -11.53
CA SER A 255 26.04 4.23 -12.56
C SER A 255 25.14 3.98 -13.76
N GLN A 256 23.81 4.12 -13.63
CA GLN A 256 22.86 3.86 -14.70
C GLN A 256 22.58 5.09 -15.55
N ARG A 257 22.80 4.98 -16.87
CA ARG A 257 22.31 5.96 -17.82
C ARG A 257 20.82 5.76 -18.08
N ILE A 258 20.03 6.83 -17.92
CA ILE A 258 18.60 6.89 -18.22
C ILE A 258 18.40 7.86 -19.37
N PHE A 259 17.77 7.40 -20.46
CA PHE A 259 17.51 8.20 -21.64
C PHE A 259 16.19 8.96 -21.50
N GLU A 260 16.16 10.20 -21.97
CA GLU A 260 14.95 11.04 -21.91
C GLU A 260 13.85 10.51 -22.83
N SER A 261 14.24 9.96 -24.00
CA SER A 261 13.31 9.41 -24.97
C SER A 261 13.83 8.13 -25.64
N ARG A 262 12.93 7.44 -26.35
CA ARG A 262 13.28 6.24 -27.13
C ARG A 262 14.17 6.59 -28.33
N GLU A 263 14.00 7.76 -28.91
CA GLU A 263 14.82 8.28 -30.01
C GLU A 263 16.28 8.48 -29.56
N GLU A 264 16.48 9.11 -28.42
CA GLU A 264 17.83 9.29 -27.83
C GLU A 264 18.51 7.94 -27.56
N LEU A 265 17.78 6.95 -27.06
CA LEU A 265 18.29 5.60 -26.85
C LEU A 265 18.72 4.94 -28.20
N ILE A 266 17.90 5.08 -29.23
CA ILE A 266 18.19 4.53 -30.56
C ILE A 266 19.44 5.19 -31.15
N ASP A 267 19.56 6.50 -31.08
CA ASP A 267 20.71 7.23 -31.61
C ASP A 267 21.99 6.91 -30.83
N TYR A 268 21.89 6.70 -29.52
CA TYR A 268 23.01 6.21 -28.73
C TYR A 268 23.46 4.82 -29.17
N LYS A 269 22.53 3.88 -29.37
CA LYS A 269 22.83 2.50 -29.82
C LYS A 269 23.47 2.51 -31.20
N LYS A 270 22.99 3.35 -32.13
CA LYS A 270 23.60 3.49 -33.48
C LYS A 270 25.03 3.99 -33.39
N ARG A 271 25.32 4.96 -32.51
CA ARG A 271 26.70 5.47 -32.33
C ARG A 271 27.63 4.40 -31.79
N ILE A 272 27.23 3.71 -30.72
CA ILE A 272 28.07 2.62 -30.16
C ILE A 272 28.33 1.54 -31.19
N HIS A 273 27.31 1.11 -31.94
CA HIS A 273 27.48 0.10 -32.97
C HIS A 273 28.43 0.56 -34.09
N ALA A 274 28.34 1.82 -34.49
CA ALA A 274 29.27 2.39 -35.49
C ALA A 274 30.73 2.43 -34.98
N GLU A 275 30.93 2.77 -33.70
CA GLU A 275 32.25 2.74 -33.04
C GLU A 275 32.81 1.32 -32.93
N GLU A 276 31.97 0.35 -32.55
CA GLU A 276 32.38 -1.08 -32.49
C GLU A 276 32.77 -1.61 -33.86
N VAL A 277 32.01 -1.32 -34.90
CA VAL A 277 32.32 -1.70 -36.27
C VAL A 277 33.64 -1.05 -36.76
N ALA A 278 33.83 0.22 -36.46
CA ALA A 278 35.07 0.93 -36.81
C ALA A 278 36.30 0.35 -36.12
N ASN A 279 36.14 -0.06 -34.82
CA ASN A 279 37.25 -0.66 -34.05
C ASN A 279 37.48 -2.13 -34.35
N SER A 280 36.51 -2.85 -34.93
CA SER A 280 36.62 -4.27 -35.28
C SER A 280 37.23 -4.50 -36.68
N SER A 281 37.43 -3.45 -37.43
CA SER A 281 37.96 -3.53 -38.83
C SER A 281 39.48 -3.53 -38.90
N TYR A 282 40.21 -3.78 -37.82
CA TYR A 282 41.67 -3.93 -37.78
C TYR A 282 42.08 -5.26 -37.10
#